data_fbb0f15e7308293eb9d475ce375c1b8f
#
_entry.id   fbb0f15e7308293eb9d475ce375c1b8f
#
_cell.length_a   1.000
_cell.length_b   1.000
_cell.length_c   1.000
_cell.angle_alpha   90.00
_cell.angle_beta   90.00
_cell.angle_gamma   90.00
#
_symmetry.space_group_name_H-M   'P 1'
#
loop_
_entity.id
_entity.type
_entity.pdbx_description
1 polymer ?
#
loop_
_entity_poly.entity_id
_entity_poly.type
_entity_poly.pdbx_seq_one_letter_code
_entity_poly.pdbx_strand_id
1 'polypeptide(L)'
;ASGDTSGYGGIVRRGEFPPPAQRPYGAEFDDIADELDAALADDGLSLDVAVEAVVIQAGEITFHVRAQHLLAFVTRLRDEPSLRFEICTGVSGVHYPHMTGREFHAVWHFLSITHNRRIRVEVSAPAEHPHVPSIVSVYPADDWH
;
A
#
# COMPACT_ATOMS: atom_id res chain seq x y z
N ALA A 1 9.75 -2.35 21.38
CA ALA A 1 9.46 -2.32 21.34
C ALA A 1 9.57 -2.38 21.41
N SER A 2 9.65 -2.07 21.26
CA SER A 2 9.50 -1.96 21.19
C SER A 2 9.71 -2.24 21.34
N GLY A 3 9.90 -2.36 21.36
CA GLY A 3 9.88 -2.64 21.27
C GLY A 3 10.14 -3.46 21.26
N ASP A 4 10.40 -3.68 21.20
CA ASP A 4 10.35 -4.49 21.06
C ASP A 4 10.25 -5.40 21.07
N THR A 5 10.32 -5.67 20.80
CA THR A 5 9.98 -6.48 20.70
C THR A 5 9.60 -7.35 20.95
N SER A 6 9.77 -7.65 21.14
CA SER A 6 9.29 -8.39 21.43
C SER A 6 8.56 -9.31 21.19
N GLY A 7 8.03 -9.86 21.67
CA GLY A 7 7.04 -10.66 21.11
C GLY A 7 6.66 -10.31 19.76
N TYR A 8 7.42 -9.67 19.27
CA TYR A 8 7.18 -9.11 18.06
C TYR A 8 8.17 -9.60 17.06
N GLY A 9 8.34 -10.86 16.93
CA GLY A 9 9.32 -11.40 16.04
C GLY A 9 9.31 -10.82 14.67
N GLY A 10 8.17 -10.46 14.16
CA GLY A 10 8.10 -9.88 12.84
C GLY A 10 8.10 -8.39 12.81
N ILE A 11 8.27 -7.76 13.94
CA ILE A 11 8.16 -6.32 13.98
C ILE A 11 9.37 -5.64 13.44
N VAL A 12 9.15 -4.69 12.59
CA VAL A 12 10.18 -3.83 12.09
C VAL A 12 10.56 -2.87 13.21
N ARG A 13 11.84 -2.77 13.48
CA ARG A 13 12.30 -1.86 14.52
C ARG A 13 11.98 -0.44 14.15
N ARG A 14 11.71 0.36 15.18
CA ARG A 14 11.38 1.74 14.97
C ARG A 14 12.48 2.43 14.18
N GLY A 15 12.11 3.15 13.17
CA GLY A 15 13.06 3.89 12.37
C GLY A 15 13.65 3.09 11.22
N GLU A 16 13.42 1.80 11.20
CA GLU A 16 13.89 0.97 10.09
C GLU A 16 12.81 0.80 9.07
N PHE A 17 13.18 0.89 7.82
CA PHE A 17 12.26 0.70 6.72
C PHE A 17 12.77 -0.42 5.85
N PRO A 18 11.94 -1.39 5.50
CA PRO A 18 12.40 -2.52 4.69
C PRO A 18 12.90 -2.04 3.33
N PRO A 19 13.93 -2.68 2.78
CA PRO A 19 14.42 -2.28 1.46
C PRO A 19 13.37 -2.60 0.39
N PRO A 20 13.34 -1.82 -0.69
CA PRO A 20 12.41 -2.10 -1.77
C PRO A 20 12.76 -3.41 -2.46
N ALA A 21 11.73 -4.12 -2.89
CA ALA A 21 11.88 -5.34 -3.66
C ALA A 21 11.99 -5.00 -5.14
N GLN A 22 12.59 -5.93 -5.88
CA GLN A 22 12.72 -5.80 -7.33
C GLN A 22 12.13 -7.04 -7.99
N ARG A 23 11.75 -6.87 -9.25
CA ARG A 23 11.24 -7.98 -10.03
C ARG A 23 12.31 -9.06 -10.21
N PRO A 24 11.97 -10.33 -10.19
CA PRO A 24 10.63 -10.86 -9.97
C PRO A 24 10.26 -10.87 -8.49
N TYR A 25 9.00 -10.53 -8.22
CA TYR A 25 8.51 -10.55 -6.84
C TYR A 25 8.15 -11.95 -6.37
N GLY A 26 7.80 -12.80 -7.32
CA GLY A 26 7.44 -14.19 -7.04
C GLY A 26 5.95 -14.43 -7.03
N ALA A 27 5.58 -15.64 -7.39
CA ALA A 27 4.21 -16.15 -7.29
C ALA A 27 3.20 -15.16 -7.84
N GLU A 28 2.10 -14.96 -7.13
CA GLU A 28 1.02 -14.10 -7.57
C GLU A 28 1.36 -12.61 -7.53
N PHE A 29 2.45 -12.23 -6.87
CA PHE A 29 2.78 -10.82 -6.75
C PHE A 29 3.15 -10.20 -8.09
N ASP A 30 3.83 -10.95 -8.95
CA ASP A 30 4.12 -10.46 -10.29
C ASP A 30 2.84 -10.30 -11.11
N ASP A 31 1.90 -11.21 -10.94
CA ASP A 31 0.62 -11.12 -11.63
C ASP A 31 -0.15 -9.88 -11.18
N ILE A 32 -0.19 -9.64 -9.89
CA ILE A 32 -0.87 -8.46 -9.35
C ILE A 32 -0.23 -7.19 -9.90
N ALA A 33 1.09 -7.12 -9.90
CA ALA A 33 1.80 -5.94 -10.38
C ALA A 33 1.56 -5.73 -11.87
N ASP A 34 1.58 -6.80 -12.66
CA ASP A 34 1.35 -6.70 -14.10
C ASP A 34 -0.07 -6.23 -14.40
N GLU A 35 -1.04 -6.76 -13.67
CA GLU A 35 -2.43 -6.38 -13.86
C GLU A 35 -2.69 -4.95 -13.44
N LEU A 36 -2.05 -4.50 -12.37
CA LEU A 36 -2.13 -3.11 -11.97
C LEU A 36 -1.53 -2.18 -13.02
N ASP A 37 -0.37 -2.55 -13.55
CA ASP A 37 0.27 -1.73 -14.57
C ASP A 37 -0.61 -1.60 -15.79
N ALA A 38 -1.21 -2.69 -16.22
CA ALA A 38 -2.11 -2.67 -17.39
C ALA A 38 -3.36 -1.84 -17.10
N ALA A 39 -3.91 -1.96 -15.90
CA ALA A 39 -5.11 -1.21 -15.53
C ALA A 39 -4.82 0.29 -15.43
N LEU A 40 -3.68 0.65 -14.88
CA LEU A 40 -3.30 2.05 -14.75
C LEU A 40 -3.04 2.70 -16.10
N ALA A 41 -2.67 1.90 -17.10
CA ALA A 41 -2.46 2.42 -18.44
C ALA A 41 -3.72 3.06 -19.00
N ASP A 42 -4.89 2.59 -18.61
CA ASP A 42 -6.16 3.18 -19.03
C ASP A 42 -6.32 4.62 -18.53
N ASP A 43 -5.63 4.97 -17.46
CA ASP A 43 -5.65 6.31 -16.90
C ASP A 43 -4.44 7.13 -17.35
N GLY A 44 -3.67 6.63 -18.30
CA GLY A 44 -2.45 7.29 -18.73
C GLY A 44 -1.32 7.17 -17.73
N LEU A 45 -1.39 6.20 -16.83
CA LEU A 45 -0.38 5.99 -15.80
C LEU A 45 0.32 4.65 -16.03
N SER A 46 1.40 4.45 -15.30
CA SER A 46 2.05 3.15 -15.23
C SER A 46 2.29 2.84 -13.77
N LEU A 47 2.64 1.60 -13.50
CA LEU A 47 2.95 1.21 -12.14
C LEU A 47 4.12 2.04 -11.60
N ASP A 48 5.14 2.25 -12.41
CA ASP A 48 6.32 3.00 -12.00
C ASP A 48 6.01 4.46 -11.69
N VAL A 49 5.00 5.02 -12.35
CA VAL A 49 4.61 6.41 -12.10
C VAL A 49 3.81 6.51 -10.81
N ALA A 50 2.92 5.57 -10.58
CA ALA A 50 2.04 5.62 -9.42
C ALA A 50 2.71 5.12 -8.15
N VAL A 51 3.64 4.19 -8.26
CA VAL A 51 4.25 3.49 -7.13
C VAL A 51 5.73 3.84 -7.06
N GLU A 52 6.16 4.34 -5.91
CA GLU A 52 7.57 4.70 -5.76
C GLU A 52 8.41 3.52 -5.25
N ALA A 53 7.79 2.55 -4.62
CA ALA A 53 8.51 1.37 -4.14
C ALA A 53 7.55 0.24 -3.86
N VAL A 54 8.06 -0.98 -3.96
CA VAL A 54 7.33 -2.20 -3.60
C VAL A 54 8.13 -2.89 -2.52
N VAL A 55 7.48 -3.33 -1.46
CA VAL A 55 8.13 -4.04 -0.38
C VAL A 55 7.45 -5.40 -0.22
N ILE A 56 8.24 -6.45 -0.12
CA ILE A 56 7.73 -7.79 0.15
C ILE A 56 8.32 -8.25 1.46
N GLN A 57 7.47 -8.57 2.41
CA GLN A 57 7.92 -8.91 3.74
C GLN A 57 6.88 -9.82 4.39
N ALA A 58 7.34 -10.90 5.00
CA ALA A 58 6.47 -11.83 5.71
C ALA A 58 5.32 -12.35 4.83
N GLY A 59 5.58 -12.56 3.56
CA GLY A 59 4.58 -13.12 2.65
C GLY A 59 3.54 -12.13 2.16
N GLU A 60 3.76 -10.84 2.40
CA GLU A 60 2.83 -9.79 1.96
C GLU A 60 3.54 -8.81 1.06
N ILE A 61 2.79 -8.25 0.13
CA ILE A 61 3.30 -7.20 -0.74
C ILE A 61 2.68 -5.86 -0.35
N THR A 62 3.53 -4.83 -0.29
CA THR A 62 3.11 -3.47 0.01
C THR A 62 3.52 -2.57 -1.15
N PHE A 63 2.57 -1.82 -1.67
CA PHE A 63 2.83 -0.82 -2.69
C PHE A 63 2.89 0.55 -2.03
N HIS A 64 4.04 1.19 -2.13
CA HIS A 64 4.20 2.57 -1.65
C HIS A 64 3.78 3.49 -2.78
N VAL A 65 2.58 4.05 -2.66
CA VAL A 65 1.93 4.80 -3.72
C VAL A 65 2.15 6.29 -3.49
N ARG A 66 2.39 7.02 -4.57
CA ARG A 66 2.49 8.47 -4.48
C ARG A 66 1.11 9.04 -4.20
N ALA A 67 1.03 9.99 -3.26
CA ALA A 67 -0.24 10.51 -2.79
C ALA A 67 -1.14 11.00 -3.93
N GLN A 68 -0.54 11.66 -4.92
CA GLN A 68 -1.33 12.23 -6.01
C GLN A 68 -1.97 11.17 -6.91
N HIS A 69 -1.51 9.92 -6.82
CA HIS A 69 -2.05 8.84 -7.65
C HIS A 69 -2.84 7.82 -6.82
N LEU A 70 -3.05 8.09 -5.54
CA LEU A 70 -3.69 7.12 -4.67
C LEU A 70 -5.11 6.78 -5.12
N LEU A 71 -5.93 7.78 -5.42
CA LEU A 71 -7.31 7.52 -5.82
C LEU A 71 -7.39 6.71 -7.10
N ALA A 72 -6.58 7.05 -8.10
CA ALA A 72 -6.55 6.27 -9.33
C ALA A 72 -6.12 4.84 -9.06
N PHE A 73 -5.12 4.67 -8.21
CA PHE A 73 -4.59 3.35 -7.88
C PHE A 73 -5.66 2.48 -7.23
N VAL A 74 -6.32 3.00 -6.17
CA VAL A 74 -7.31 2.18 -5.45
C VAL A 74 -8.58 1.98 -6.27
N THR A 75 -8.91 2.91 -7.16
CA THR A 75 -10.04 2.72 -8.06
C THR A 75 -9.81 1.52 -8.96
N ARG A 76 -8.59 1.38 -9.50
CA ARG A 76 -8.27 0.23 -10.33
C ARG A 76 -8.22 -1.05 -9.52
N LEU A 77 -7.76 -0.99 -8.28
CA LEU A 77 -7.80 -2.16 -7.41
C LEU A 77 -9.22 -2.70 -7.26
N ARG A 78 -10.19 -1.80 -7.09
CA ARG A 78 -11.58 -2.20 -6.90
C ARG A 78 -12.23 -2.66 -8.20
N ASP A 79 -12.02 -1.91 -9.28
CA ASP A 79 -12.84 -2.05 -10.48
C ASP A 79 -12.30 -3.03 -11.51
N GLU A 80 -11.00 -3.29 -11.51
CA GLU A 80 -10.42 -4.17 -12.50
C GLU A 80 -10.80 -5.62 -12.24
N PRO A 81 -11.44 -6.33 -13.19
CA PRO A 81 -11.90 -7.70 -12.93
C PRO A 81 -10.79 -8.66 -12.53
N SER A 82 -9.57 -8.44 -13.01
CA SER A 82 -8.46 -9.33 -12.66
C SER A 82 -7.88 -9.02 -11.27
N LEU A 83 -8.30 -7.92 -10.65
CA LEU A 83 -7.82 -7.52 -9.33
C LEU A 83 -8.91 -7.67 -8.27
N ARG A 84 -10.00 -6.96 -8.42
CA ARG A 84 -11.19 -7.09 -7.57
C ARG A 84 -10.88 -7.06 -6.09
N PHE A 85 -10.11 -6.08 -5.65
CA PHE A 85 -9.92 -5.87 -4.22
C PHE A 85 -11.14 -5.14 -3.69
N GLU A 86 -12.16 -5.91 -3.33
CA GLU A 86 -13.47 -5.38 -2.97
C GLU A 86 -13.51 -4.75 -1.60
N ILE A 87 -12.60 -5.16 -0.71
CA ILE A 87 -12.67 -4.80 0.69
C ILE A 87 -11.38 -4.14 1.12
N CYS A 88 -11.52 -3.00 1.79
CA CYS A 88 -10.44 -2.43 2.56
C CYS A 88 -10.68 -2.84 4.02
N THR A 89 -9.80 -3.66 4.57
CA THR A 89 -10.04 -4.26 5.87
C THR A 89 -9.56 -3.37 7.02
N GLY A 90 -8.83 -2.30 6.72
CA GLY A 90 -8.41 -1.41 7.77
C GLY A 90 -7.43 -0.38 7.28
N VAL A 91 -7.24 0.64 8.09
CA VAL A 91 -6.22 1.67 7.85
C VAL A 91 -5.53 1.94 9.17
N SER A 92 -4.22 2.20 9.10
CA SER A 92 -3.45 2.54 10.29
C SER A 92 -2.42 3.60 9.95
N GLY A 93 -1.97 4.32 10.98
CA GLY A 93 -0.90 5.29 10.83
C GLY A 93 0.37 4.76 11.46
N VAL A 94 1.49 5.03 10.82
CA VAL A 94 2.81 4.62 11.32
C VAL A 94 3.72 5.82 11.25
N HIS A 95 4.56 6.00 12.27
CA HIS A 95 5.47 7.13 12.37
C HIS A 95 6.91 6.64 12.23
N TYR A 96 7.64 7.22 11.30
CA TYR A 96 9.05 6.92 11.05
C TYR A 96 9.86 8.19 11.24
N PRO A 97 10.35 8.47 12.45
CA PRO A 97 11.00 9.76 12.74
C PRO A 97 12.23 10.04 11.88
N HIS A 98 12.87 8.99 11.37
CA HIS A 98 14.10 9.18 10.60
C HIS A 98 13.87 9.49 9.13
N MET A 99 12.62 9.42 8.67
CA MET A 99 12.32 9.65 7.26
C MET A 99 11.91 11.11 7.08
N THR A 100 12.89 11.97 7.09
CA THR A 100 12.66 13.42 7.03
C THR A 100 11.74 13.80 5.88
N GLY A 101 10.67 14.53 6.20
CA GLY A 101 9.67 14.93 5.22
C GLY A 101 8.67 13.83 4.88
N ARG A 102 8.85 12.65 5.42
CA ARG A 102 8.00 11.49 5.14
C ARG A 102 7.78 10.68 6.41
N GLU A 103 7.67 11.37 7.52
CA GLU A 103 7.65 10.70 8.83
C GLU A 103 6.35 9.96 9.09
N PHE A 104 5.25 10.43 8.51
CA PHE A 104 3.95 9.80 8.73
C PHE A 104 3.58 8.94 7.54
N HIS A 105 3.20 7.68 7.80
CA HIS A 105 2.73 6.77 6.77
C HIS A 105 1.32 6.32 7.10
N ALA A 106 0.44 6.40 6.14
CA ALA A 106 -0.88 5.78 6.24
C ALA A 106 -0.82 4.47 5.50
N VAL A 107 -1.34 3.42 6.11
CA VAL A 107 -1.30 2.07 5.57
C VAL A 107 -2.72 1.53 5.49
N TRP A 108 -3.11 1.09 4.29
CA TRP A 108 -4.40 0.45 4.06
C TRP A 108 -4.19 -1.02 3.72
N HIS A 109 -5.09 -1.86 4.19
CA HIS A 109 -5.08 -3.28 3.91
C HIS A 109 -6.25 -3.62 3.02
N PHE A 110 -5.98 -4.28 1.90
CA PHE A 110 -7.00 -4.62 0.93
C PHE A 110 -7.09 -6.13 0.75
N LEU A 111 -8.31 -6.61 0.54
CA LEU A 111 -8.59 -8.02 0.37
C LEU A 111 -9.45 -8.22 -0.86
N SER A 112 -9.03 -9.16 -1.72
CA SER A 112 -9.86 -9.65 -2.80
C SER A 112 -10.43 -10.99 -2.40
N ILE A 113 -11.74 -11.04 -2.21
CA ILE A 113 -12.42 -12.30 -1.95
C ILE A 113 -12.48 -13.11 -3.24
N THR A 114 -12.75 -12.41 -4.35
CA THR A 114 -12.86 -13.05 -5.65
C THR A 114 -11.62 -13.87 -6.00
N HIS A 115 -10.45 -13.31 -5.76
CA HIS A 115 -9.20 -13.97 -6.14
C HIS A 115 -8.41 -14.46 -4.95
N ASN A 116 -8.93 -14.27 -3.74
CA ASN A 116 -8.27 -14.70 -2.50
C ASN A 116 -6.85 -14.13 -2.39
N ARG A 117 -6.75 -12.82 -2.50
CA ARG A 117 -5.47 -12.12 -2.45
C ARG A 117 -5.51 -10.98 -1.45
N ARG A 118 -4.34 -10.64 -0.93
CA ARG A 118 -4.18 -9.52 0.00
C ARG A 118 -3.04 -8.65 -0.43
N ILE A 119 -3.23 -7.34 -0.28
CA ILE A 119 -2.13 -6.39 -0.49
C ILE A 119 -2.23 -5.29 0.55
N ARG A 120 -1.13 -4.57 0.70
CA ARG A 120 -1.08 -3.35 1.49
C ARG A 120 -0.72 -2.18 0.60
N VAL A 121 -1.28 -1.03 0.90
CA VAL A 121 -0.96 0.21 0.21
C VAL A 121 -0.53 1.22 1.26
N GLU A 122 0.56 1.90 0.99
CA GLU A 122 1.14 2.84 1.94
C GLU A 122 1.42 4.15 1.25
N VAL A 123 1.12 5.26 1.94
CA VAL A 123 1.41 6.61 1.45
C VAL A 123 2.10 7.36 2.58
N SER A 124 3.17 8.09 2.24
CA SER A 124 3.90 8.87 3.24
C SER A 124 3.54 10.35 3.14
N ALA A 125 3.66 11.03 4.27
CA ALA A 125 3.43 12.47 4.37
C ALA A 125 4.33 13.04 5.44
N PRO A 126 4.62 14.37 5.38
CA PRO A 126 5.38 15.01 6.44
C PRO A 126 4.60 15.01 7.75
N ALA A 127 5.30 14.80 8.87
CA ALA A 127 4.64 14.80 10.18
C ALA A 127 4.02 16.15 10.52
N GLU A 128 4.61 17.23 10.02
CA GLU A 128 4.09 18.57 10.28
C GLU A 128 2.72 18.80 9.68
N HIS A 129 2.49 18.17 8.53
CA HIS A 129 1.23 18.31 7.80
C HIS A 129 0.85 16.93 7.27
N PRO A 130 0.40 16.04 8.16
CA PRO A 130 0.16 14.65 7.78
C PRO A 130 -1.13 14.52 6.98
N HIS A 131 -1.15 15.07 5.79
CA HIS A 131 -2.31 15.02 4.92
C HIS A 131 -2.18 13.87 3.95
N VAL A 132 -3.15 12.96 3.97
CA VAL A 132 -3.23 11.90 2.99
C VAL A 132 -4.61 11.94 2.36
N PRO A 133 -4.70 11.57 1.07
CA PRO A 133 -6.00 11.60 0.40
C PRO A 133 -6.96 10.58 1.02
N SER A 134 -8.23 10.92 0.99
CA SER A 134 -9.26 10.01 1.45
C SER A 134 -9.61 9.02 0.34
N ILE A 135 -9.88 7.77 0.72
CA ILE A 135 -10.35 6.77 -0.24
C ILE A 135 -11.82 6.44 -0.03
N VAL A 136 -12.52 7.25 0.76
CA VAL A 136 -13.92 7.01 1.09
C VAL A 136 -14.80 6.92 -0.15
N SER A 137 -14.49 7.68 -1.19
CA SER A 137 -15.29 7.62 -2.42
C SER A 137 -15.16 6.28 -3.14
N VAL A 138 -14.09 5.54 -2.89
CA VAL A 138 -13.86 4.26 -3.52
C VAL A 138 -14.26 3.11 -2.60
N TYR A 139 -13.99 3.26 -1.30
CA TYR A 139 -14.31 2.26 -0.29
C TYR A 139 -15.09 2.91 0.85
N PRO A 140 -16.38 3.18 0.63
CA PRO A 140 -17.15 3.94 1.64
C PRO A 140 -17.28 3.23 2.98
N ALA A 141 -17.22 1.90 2.96
CA ALA A 141 -17.40 1.14 4.19
C ALA A 141 -16.25 1.33 5.18
N ASP A 142 -15.15 1.92 4.71
CA ASP A 142 -13.99 2.13 5.56
C ASP A 142 -13.90 3.54 6.09
N ASP A 143 -14.97 4.29 5.97
CA ASP A 143 -15.01 5.62 6.52
C ASP A 143 -15.35 5.50 7.99
N TRP A 144 -14.39 5.09 8.79
CA TRP A 144 -14.70 4.85 10.16
C TRP A 144 -13.83 5.64 11.08
N HIS A 145 -13.33 6.45 10.63
CA HIS A 145 -12.69 7.36 11.36
C HIS A 145 -11.65 7.48 11.71
#